data_3f54748e845ec72b11ceaf76272f5be6
#
_entry.id   3f54748e845ec72b11ceaf76272f5be6
#
_cell.length_a   1.000
_cell.length_b   1.000
_cell.length_c   1.000
_cell.angle_alpha   90.00
_cell.angle_beta   90.00
_cell.angle_gamma   90.00
#
_symmetry.space_group_name_H-M   'P 1'
#
loop_
_entity.id
_entity.type
_entity.pdbx_description
1 polymer ?
#
loop_
_entity_poly.entity_id
_entity_poly.type
_entity_poly.pdbx_seq_one_letter_code
_entity_poly.pdbx_strand_id
1 'polypeptide(L)'
;MGVLDGVAARVAAGATVSFRPAGNSMVPLIHSRDLVTVAPVDPARVEIGDIVLARVAGAVYLHLVSAVDAANGRVQIGNNRGRVNGWTNHARVYGICVAVAGRGRPRTAGKTRTP
;
A
#
# COMPACT_ATOMS: atom_id res chain seq x y z
N MET A 1 -16.99 2.35 9.52
CA MET A 1 -16.31 1.93 8.31
C MET A 1 -15.52 3.10 7.75
N GLY A 2 -14.25 2.92 7.48
CA GLY A 2 -13.39 3.99 7.03
C GLY A 2 -13.42 4.19 5.52
N VAL A 3 -12.85 5.32 5.07
CA VAL A 3 -12.73 5.63 3.65
C VAL A 3 -11.98 4.52 2.92
N LEU A 4 -10.94 3.96 3.54
CA LEU A 4 -10.12 2.93 2.89
C LEU A 4 -10.88 1.64 2.63
N ASP A 5 -11.90 1.32 3.42
CA ASP A 5 -12.72 0.12 3.17
C ASP A 5 -13.46 0.24 1.84
N GLY A 6 -14.02 1.41 1.55
CA GLY A 6 -14.69 1.65 0.28
C GLY A 6 -13.74 1.62 -0.89
N VAL A 7 -12.56 2.22 -0.73
CA VAL A 7 -11.52 2.18 -1.77
C VAL A 7 -11.08 0.74 -2.03
N ALA A 8 -10.85 -0.02 -0.96
CA ALA A 8 -10.43 -1.42 -1.08
C ALA A 8 -11.44 -2.25 -1.86
N ALA A 9 -12.73 -2.06 -1.59
CA ALA A 9 -13.78 -2.79 -2.31
C ALA A 9 -13.76 -2.49 -3.80
N ARG A 10 -13.57 -1.22 -4.18
CA ARG A 10 -13.52 -0.82 -5.57
C ARG A 10 -12.28 -1.34 -6.29
N VAL A 11 -11.13 -1.27 -5.64
CA VAL A 11 -9.87 -1.76 -6.21
C VAL A 11 -9.91 -3.28 -6.33
N ALA A 12 -10.45 -3.98 -5.33
CA ALA A 12 -10.61 -5.43 -5.40
C ALA A 12 -11.53 -5.86 -6.55
N ALA A 13 -12.48 -4.99 -6.93
CA ALA A 13 -13.37 -5.23 -8.07
C ALA A 13 -12.73 -4.85 -9.41
N GLY A 14 -11.50 -4.38 -9.43
CA GLY A 14 -10.75 -4.09 -10.66
C GLY A 14 -10.61 -2.61 -10.99
N ALA A 15 -11.11 -1.71 -10.16
CA ALA A 15 -11.05 -0.27 -10.43
C ALA A 15 -9.71 0.32 -10.01
N THR A 16 -9.27 1.35 -10.75
CA THR A 16 -8.20 2.25 -10.32
C THR A 16 -8.86 3.45 -9.67
N VAL A 17 -8.45 3.79 -8.45
CA VAL A 17 -9.12 4.78 -7.64
C VAL A 17 -8.13 5.85 -7.19
N SER A 18 -8.53 7.12 -7.34
CA SER A 18 -7.76 8.25 -6.79
C SER A 18 -8.53 8.84 -5.61
N PHE A 19 -7.81 9.17 -4.54
CA PHE A 19 -8.41 9.72 -3.33
C PHE A 19 -7.36 10.46 -2.51
N ARG A 20 -7.80 11.18 -1.47
CA ARG A 20 -6.92 11.98 -0.61
C ARG A 20 -6.97 11.43 0.82
N PRO A 21 -6.03 10.55 1.20
CA PRO A 21 -5.99 10.05 2.57
C PRO A 21 -5.57 11.14 3.53
N ALA A 22 -6.03 11.04 4.77
CA ALA A 22 -5.58 11.89 5.86
C ALA A 22 -4.60 11.13 6.74
N GLY A 23 -3.74 11.87 7.47
CA GLY A 23 -2.80 11.28 8.41
C GLY A 23 -1.36 11.42 7.97
N ASN A 24 -0.44 11.10 8.86
CA ASN A 24 1.00 11.34 8.67
C ASN A 24 1.84 10.05 8.72
N SER A 25 1.21 8.88 8.73
CA SER A 25 1.92 7.61 8.90
C SER A 25 2.88 7.30 7.76
N MET A 26 2.70 7.93 6.61
CA MET A 26 3.49 7.67 5.41
C MET A 26 4.36 8.84 4.97
N VAL A 27 4.47 9.88 5.79
CA VAL A 27 5.36 11.02 5.52
C VAL A 27 6.81 10.53 5.48
N PRO A 28 7.66 10.99 4.55
CA PRO A 28 7.41 11.98 3.51
C PRO A 28 6.91 11.40 2.17
N LEU A 29 6.65 10.12 2.07
CA LEU A 29 6.22 9.50 0.82
C LEU A 29 4.82 9.95 0.43
N ILE A 30 3.92 10.02 1.42
CA ILE A 30 2.57 10.56 1.25
C ILE A 30 2.32 11.52 2.41
N HIS A 31 2.00 12.77 2.08
CA HIS A 31 1.53 13.75 3.06
C HIS A 31 0.03 13.73 3.14
N SER A 32 -0.50 14.16 4.30
CA SER A 32 -1.95 14.23 4.50
C SER A 32 -2.61 14.99 3.36
N ARG A 33 -3.66 14.42 2.81
CA ARG A 33 -4.47 14.98 1.71
C ARG A 33 -3.77 15.06 0.36
N ASP A 34 -2.61 14.43 0.19
CA ASP A 34 -2.06 14.23 -1.14
C ASP A 34 -3.04 13.40 -1.97
N LEU A 35 -3.17 13.72 -3.25
CA LEU A 35 -3.95 12.87 -4.15
C LEU A 35 -3.14 11.62 -4.46
N VAL A 36 -3.65 10.47 -4.05
CA VAL A 36 -3.02 9.18 -4.35
C VAL A 36 -3.88 8.40 -5.33
N THR A 37 -3.23 7.62 -6.16
CA THR A 37 -3.90 6.72 -7.10
C THR A 37 -3.48 5.30 -6.80
N VAL A 38 -4.46 4.43 -6.62
CA VAL A 38 -4.25 3.02 -6.31
C VAL A 38 -4.87 2.18 -7.40
N ALA A 39 -4.11 1.24 -7.94
CA ALA A 39 -4.53 0.33 -8.99
C ALA A 39 -4.49 -1.11 -8.48
N PRO A 40 -5.29 -2.02 -9.08
CA PRO A 40 -5.16 -3.44 -8.79
C PRO A 40 -3.74 -3.94 -9.03
N VAL A 41 -3.33 -4.93 -8.26
CA VAL A 41 -1.98 -5.50 -8.37
C VAL A 41 -2.04 -7.01 -8.23
N ASP A 42 -1.13 -7.71 -8.89
CA ASP A 42 -0.85 -9.10 -8.58
C ASP A 42 -0.02 -9.13 -7.30
N PRO A 43 -0.55 -9.64 -6.18
CA PRO A 43 0.15 -9.58 -4.90
C PRO A 43 1.50 -10.31 -4.90
N ALA A 44 1.67 -11.30 -5.77
CA ALA A 44 2.92 -12.03 -5.87
C ALA A 44 4.06 -11.17 -6.42
N ARG A 45 3.73 -10.01 -6.99
CA ARG A 45 4.71 -9.11 -7.61
C ARG A 45 5.09 -7.93 -6.72
N VAL A 46 4.46 -7.75 -5.56
CA VAL A 46 4.81 -6.65 -4.68
C VAL A 46 6.19 -6.89 -4.04
N GLU A 47 6.88 -5.80 -3.78
CA GLU A 47 8.23 -5.83 -3.24
C GLU A 47 8.32 -4.95 -2.01
N ILE A 48 9.33 -5.20 -1.18
CA ILE A 48 9.63 -4.34 -0.04
C ILE A 48 9.78 -2.90 -0.51
N GLY A 49 9.12 -1.98 0.18
CA GLY A 49 9.11 -0.56 -0.15
C GLY A 49 7.93 -0.13 -1.02
N ASP A 50 7.18 -1.05 -1.59
CA ASP A 50 5.94 -0.69 -2.27
C ASP A 50 4.90 -0.23 -1.27
N ILE A 51 4.07 0.74 -1.67
CA ILE A 51 2.92 1.17 -0.88
C ILE A 51 1.71 0.45 -1.43
N VAL A 52 1.05 -0.34 -0.58
CA VAL A 52 -0.08 -1.16 -0.98
C VAL A 52 -1.30 -0.84 -0.15
N LEU A 53 -2.46 -1.17 -0.71
CA LEU A 53 -3.75 -1.12 -0.02
C LEU A 53 -4.05 -2.55 0.41
N ALA A 54 -4.03 -2.81 1.71
CA ALA A 54 -4.13 -4.16 2.24
C ALA A 54 -4.90 -4.19 3.56
N ARG A 55 -5.55 -5.34 3.83
CA ARG A 55 -6.24 -5.56 5.09
C ARG A 55 -5.36 -6.40 6.01
N VAL A 56 -5.16 -5.89 7.22
CA VAL A 56 -4.38 -6.58 8.26
C VAL A 56 -5.21 -6.58 9.53
N ALA A 57 -5.45 -7.76 10.11
CA ALA A 57 -6.21 -7.90 11.36
C ALA A 57 -7.54 -7.12 11.35
N GLY A 58 -8.24 -7.16 10.22
CA GLY A 58 -9.57 -6.54 10.09
C GLY A 58 -9.57 -5.08 9.68
N ALA A 59 -8.43 -4.40 9.60
CA ALA A 59 -8.36 -3.00 9.21
C ALA A 59 -7.64 -2.84 7.87
N VAL A 60 -8.09 -1.90 7.05
CA VAL A 60 -7.46 -1.59 5.77
C VAL A 60 -6.46 -0.47 5.95
N TYR A 61 -5.26 -0.67 5.42
CA TYR A 61 -4.17 0.30 5.46
C TYR A 61 -3.66 0.60 4.06
N LEU A 62 -3.22 1.83 3.86
CA LEU A 62 -2.39 2.21 2.72
C LEU A 62 -0.99 2.42 3.27
N HIS A 63 -0.20 1.35 3.32
CA HIS A 63 1.10 1.33 4.01
C HIS A 63 2.14 0.57 3.20
N LEU A 64 3.37 0.54 3.74
CA LEU A 64 4.52 -0.08 3.09
C LEU A 64 4.52 -1.60 3.26
N VAL A 65 5.01 -2.27 2.24
CA VAL A 65 5.46 -3.65 2.37
C VAL A 65 6.84 -3.62 3.05
N SER A 66 6.93 -4.15 4.25
CA SER A 66 8.17 -4.16 5.03
C SER A 66 8.91 -5.49 4.97
N ALA A 67 8.23 -6.56 4.59
CA ALA A 67 8.83 -7.88 4.38
C ALA A 67 7.96 -8.71 3.45
N VAL A 68 8.55 -9.67 2.78
CA VAL A 68 7.84 -10.58 1.86
C VAL A 68 8.19 -12.01 2.22
N ASP A 69 7.17 -12.85 2.35
CA ASP A 69 7.29 -14.28 2.54
C ASP A 69 6.63 -14.97 1.34
N ALA A 70 7.37 -15.05 0.25
CA ALA A 70 6.84 -15.56 -1.02
C ALA A 70 6.40 -17.01 -0.91
N ALA A 71 7.13 -17.81 -0.15
CA ALA A 71 6.84 -19.25 -0.01
C ALA A 71 5.47 -19.50 0.62
N ASN A 72 5.03 -18.62 1.51
CA ASN A 72 3.74 -18.73 2.19
C ASN A 72 2.68 -17.75 1.68
N GLY A 73 2.98 -17.01 0.64
CA GLY A 73 2.03 -16.07 0.05
C GLY A 73 1.62 -14.95 1.00
N ARG A 74 2.58 -14.40 1.77
CA ARG A 74 2.30 -13.37 2.76
C ARG A 74 3.23 -12.18 2.63
N VAL A 75 2.76 -11.03 3.08
CA VAL A 75 3.56 -9.82 3.17
C VAL A 75 3.35 -9.18 4.54
N GLN A 76 4.39 -8.53 5.05
CA GLN A 76 4.30 -7.74 6.27
C GLN A 76 4.06 -6.28 5.90
N ILE A 77 3.13 -5.66 6.60
CA ILE A 77 2.68 -4.29 6.33
C ILE A 77 3.10 -3.40 7.49
N GLY A 78 3.63 -2.24 7.19
CA GLY A 78 4.02 -1.26 8.19
C GLY A 78 3.95 0.16 7.66
N ASN A 79 4.03 1.14 8.55
CA ASN A 79 4.04 2.54 8.15
C ASN A 79 5.47 3.03 7.90
N ASN A 80 5.60 4.26 7.43
CA ASN A 80 6.91 4.84 7.12
C ASN A 80 7.59 5.45 8.36
N ARG A 81 7.09 5.13 9.55
CA ARG A 81 7.63 5.60 10.82
C ARG A 81 8.10 4.44 11.70
N GLY A 82 8.29 3.28 11.11
CA GLY A 82 8.85 2.11 11.79
C GLY A 82 7.83 1.21 12.48
N ARG A 83 6.55 1.53 12.44
CA ARG A 83 5.53 0.68 13.06
C ARG A 83 5.12 -0.44 12.12
N VAL A 84 5.14 -1.67 12.60
CA VAL A 84 4.65 -2.84 11.87
C VAL A 84 3.19 -3.08 12.26
N ASN A 85 2.32 -3.18 11.24
CA ASN A 85 0.91 -3.50 11.45
C ASN A 85 0.69 -5.02 11.55
N GLY A 86 1.47 -5.80 10.82
CA GLY A 86 1.41 -7.25 10.87
C GLY A 86 1.55 -7.90 9.51
N TRP A 87 1.40 -9.21 9.48
CA TRP A 87 1.42 -10.02 8.27
C TRP A 87 0.01 -10.21 7.73
N THR A 88 -0.11 -10.26 6.41
CA THR A 88 -1.36 -10.60 5.76
C THR A 88 -1.07 -11.45 4.52
N ASN A 89 -2.08 -12.18 4.06
CA ASN A 89 -1.90 -13.03 2.89
C ASN A 89 -2.20 -12.27 1.60
N HIS A 90 -1.81 -12.84 0.46
CA HIS A 90 -1.95 -12.23 -0.85
C HIS A 90 -3.41 -11.86 -1.17
N ALA A 91 -4.38 -12.65 -0.72
CA ALA A 91 -5.80 -12.38 -1.00
C ALA A 91 -6.29 -11.08 -0.37
N ARG A 92 -5.57 -10.55 0.60
CA ARG A 92 -5.92 -9.31 1.30
C ARG A 92 -5.09 -8.10 0.85
N VAL A 93 -4.26 -8.26 -0.16
CA VAL A 93 -3.54 -7.17 -0.81
C VAL A 93 -4.35 -6.78 -2.05
N TYR A 94 -5.04 -5.64 -1.98
CA TYR A 94 -6.02 -5.27 -3.00
C TYR A 94 -5.41 -4.48 -4.15
N GLY A 95 -4.43 -3.64 -3.84
CA GLY A 95 -3.85 -2.78 -4.85
C GLY A 95 -2.54 -2.16 -4.44
N ILE A 96 -1.94 -1.42 -5.35
CA ILE A 96 -0.66 -0.74 -5.17
C ILE A 96 -0.81 0.74 -5.52
N CYS A 97 -0.15 1.58 -4.73
CA CYS A 97 -0.10 3.01 -5.02
C CYS A 97 0.80 3.25 -6.24
N VAL A 98 0.23 3.81 -7.30
CA VAL A 98 0.95 4.04 -8.55
C VAL A 98 1.31 5.50 -8.78
N ALA A 99 0.72 6.42 -8.01
CA ALA A 99 1.01 7.84 -8.12
C ALA A 99 0.65 8.56 -6.82
N VAL A 100 1.43 9.58 -6.49
CA VAL A 100 1.19 10.48 -5.35
C VAL A 100 1.39 11.91 -5.83
N ALA A 101 0.34 12.75 -5.74
CA ALA A 101 0.38 14.16 -6.08
C ALA A 101 0.99 14.44 -7.46
N GLY A 102 0.65 13.62 -8.45
CA GLY A 102 1.16 13.75 -9.82
C GLY A 102 2.55 13.17 -10.05
N ARG A 103 3.23 12.70 -9.01
CA ARG A 103 4.48 11.96 -9.15
C ARG A 103 4.18 10.50 -9.43
N GLY A 104 5.16 9.80 -9.99
CA GLY A 104 5.01 8.38 -10.24
C GLY A 104 5.02 7.55 -8.96
N ARG A 105 5.04 6.24 -9.12
CA ARG A 105 4.97 5.26 -8.05
C ARG A 105 6.00 5.56 -6.95
N PRO A 106 5.56 5.80 -5.70
CA PRO A 106 6.47 6.11 -4.61
C PRO A 106 7.25 4.88 -4.17
N ARG A 107 8.49 5.11 -3.75
CA ARG A 107 9.34 4.05 -3.21
C ARG A 107 10.18 4.59 -2.06
N THR A 108 10.50 3.73 -1.11
CA THR A 108 11.44 4.08 -0.06
C THR A 108 12.86 4.11 -0.62
N ALA A 109 13.76 4.80 0.09
CA ALA A 109 15.17 4.86 -0.31
C ALA A 109 15.80 3.47 -0.39
N GLY A 110 15.44 2.56 0.52
CA GLY A 110 15.96 1.20 0.50
C GLY A 110 15.46 0.37 -0.67
N LYS A 111 14.44 0.85 -1.36
CA LYS A 111 13.86 0.19 -2.52
C LYS A 111 14.53 0.63 -3.82
N THR A 112 15.32 1.70 -3.78
CA THR A 112 15.95 2.24 -4.97
C THR A 112 16.76 1.17 -5.67
N ARG A 113 16.55 1.03 -6.96
CA ARG A 113 17.26 0.07 -7.78
C ARG A 113 18.33 0.75 -8.57
N THR A 114 19.48 0.13 -8.56
CA THR A 114 20.49 0.45 -9.55
C THR A 114 20.18 -0.38 -10.78
N PRO A 115 20.00 0.23 -11.89
CA PRO A 115 19.77 -0.49 -13.13
C PRO A 115 20.86 -1.47 -13.44
#